data_a46e6b4a0eabc67d4cb4657428018d48
#
_entry.id   a46e6b4a0eabc67d4cb4657428018d48
#
_cell.length_a   1.000
_cell.length_b   1.000
_cell.length_c   1.000
_cell.angle_alpha   90.00
_cell.angle_beta   90.00
_cell.angle_gamma   90.00
#
_symmetry.space_group_name_H-M   'P 1'
#
loop_
_entity.id
_entity.type
_entity.pdbx_description
1 polymer ?
#
loop_
_entity_poly.entity_id
_entity_poly.type
_entity_poly.pdbx_seq_one_letter_code
_entity_poly.pdbx_strand_id
1 'polypeptide(L)'
;MTIEGNVSADAGLRILWGERGYVLTDGAVERVAVPVGGDVGVDHYEAVTVNVEDGSIGREYVSLVPYFGIEDAAEYGEYRVVEPGGLLVESARLVATAAHAGQVDKGGAPYIEHPAFVADRVRWLGGDEVEIATGWLHDVVEDTRVSLDALAAVFPARVVEAVDGLTRREGEPYFEYIERVGENRVARTVKRCDLAHNLDTSRLPGGGVDLSEADVARLVRYERARNVLAGVEVV
;
A
#
# COMPACT_ATOMS: atom_id res chain seq x y z
N MET A 1 18.70 -23.57 -11.24
CA MET A 1 19.77 -22.90 -12.01
C MET A 1 19.62 -21.41 -11.70
N THR A 2 20.43 -20.94 -10.77
CA THR A 2 20.37 -19.59 -10.20
C THR A 2 20.93 -18.62 -11.24
N ILE A 3 20.11 -17.71 -11.75
CA ILE A 3 20.61 -16.60 -12.57
C ILE A 3 20.82 -15.43 -11.60
N GLU A 4 22.03 -15.34 -11.06
CA GLU A 4 22.55 -14.12 -10.47
C GLU A 4 22.82 -13.13 -11.60
N GLY A 5 21.99 -12.12 -11.71
CA GLY A 5 22.19 -10.96 -12.56
C GLY A 5 21.79 -9.72 -11.82
N ASN A 6 22.70 -9.21 -11.00
CA ASN A 6 22.59 -7.88 -10.41
C ASN A 6 22.70 -6.86 -11.57
N VAL A 7 21.58 -6.48 -12.17
CA VAL A 7 21.54 -5.35 -13.11
C VAL A 7 21.53 -4.09 -12.26
N SER A 8 22.67 -3.40 -12.23
CA SER A 8 22.77 -2.06 -11.67
C SER A 8 21.65 -1.19 -12.28
N ALA A 9 20.93 -0.47 -11.43
CA ALA A 9 19.95 0.51 -11.85
C ALA A 9 20.61 1.43 -12.91
N ASP A 10 20.21 1.28 -14.17
CA ASP A 10 20.69 2.10 -15.25
C ASP A 10 20.21 3.53 -15.00
N ALA A 11 21.15 4.46 -14.83
CA ALA A 11 20.89 5.83 -14.44
C ALA A 11 20.00 6.50 -15.51
N GLY A 12 18.71 6.55 -15.27
CA GLY A 12 17.73 7.19 -16.16
C GLY A 12 16.44 6.40 -16.41
N LEU A 13 16.40 5.10 -16.12
CA LEU A 13 15.19 4.30 -16.30
C LEU A 13 14.29 4.40 -15.06
N ARG A 14 12.99 4.66 -15.30
CA ARG A 14 11.96 4.81 -14.25
C ARG A 14 10.76 3.92 -14.54
N ILE A 15 9.96 3.64 -13.52
CA ILE A 15 8.66 2.98 -13.70
C ILE A 15 7.71 3.95 -14.43
N LEU A 16 7.08 3.45 -15.47
CA LEU A 16 6.12 4.18 -16.30
C LEU A 16 4.69 3.86 -15.81
N TRP A 17 4.27 4.49 -14.71
CA TRP A 17 2.98 4.24 -14.06
C TRP A 17 1.76 4.49 -14.95
N GLY A 18 1.90 5.30 -15.99
CA GLY A 18 0.86 5.58 -16.98
C GLY A 18 0.75 4.54 -18.09
N GLU A 19 1.59 3.52 -18.11
CA GLU A 19 1.58 2.46 -19.11
C GLU A 19 0.89 1.19 -18.59
N ARG A 20 0.64 0.24 -19.49
CA ARG A 20 0.07 -1.06 -19.16
C ARG A 20 1.10 -1.95 -18.50
N GLY A 21 0.69 -2.68 -17.46
CA GLY A 21 1.49 -3.71 -16.83
C GLY A 21 0.72 -4.99 -16.61
N TYR A 22 1.25 -5.86 -15.76
CA TYR A 22 0.69 -7.20 -15.58
C TYR A 22 0.79 -7.64 -14.13
N VAL A 23 -0.24 -8.36 -13.64
CA VAL A 23 -0.10 -9.22 -12.47
C VAL A 23 0.18 -10.62 -13.00
N LEU A 24 1.29 -11.19 -12.58
CA LEU A 24 1.79 -12.51 -12.96
C LEU A 24 1.59 -13.47 -11.80
N THR A 25 1.08 -14.67 -12.06
CA THR A 25 0.87 -15.70 -11.05
C THR A 25 1.51 -17.00 -11.50
N ASP A 26 2.41 -17.56 -10.71
CA ASP A 26 3.05 -18.87 -10.94
C ASP A 26 2.57 -19.93 -9.92
N GLY A 27 1.28 -19.91 -9.62
CA GLY A 27 0.61 -20.82 -8.70
C GLY A 27 0.41 -20.24 -7.29
N ALA A 28 1.46 -19.96 -6.52
CA ALA A 28 1.35 -19.49 -5.13
C ALA A 28 1.78 -18.03 -4.93
N VAL A 29 2.51 -17.46 -5.89
CA VAL A 29 3.10 -16.12 -5.74
C VAL A 29 2.57 -15.19 -6.83
N GLU A 30 2.02 -14.06 -6.41
CA GLU A 30 1.70 -12.94 -7.31
C GLU A 30 2.88 -11.99 -7.41
N ARG A 31 3.13 -11.49 -8.63
CA ARG A 31 4.11 -10.43 -8.91
C ARG A 31 3.46 -9.35 -9.77
N VAL A 32 3.76 -8.10 -9.49
CA VAL A 32 3.34 -6.99 -10.34
C VAL A 32 4.49 -6.62 -11.26
N ALA A 33 4.34 -6.92 -12.55
CA ALA A 33 5.28 -6.54 -13.58
C ALA A 33 4.99 -5.11 -14.04
N VAL A 34 5.89 -4.20 -13.70
CA VAL A 34 5.81 -2.78 -14.05
C VAL A 34 6.68 -2.49 -15.27
N PRO A 35 6.19 -1.66 -16.22
CA PRO A 35 7.01 -1.23 -17.34
C PRO A 35 8.07 -0.24 -16.87
N VAL A 36 9.29 -0.45 -17.31
CA VAL A 36 10.45 0.40 -17.01
C VAL A 36 10.98 0.95 -18.32
N GLY A 37 11.32 2.22 -18.35
CA GLY A 37 11.84 2.85 -19.56
C GLY A 37 12.19 4.32 -19.34
N GLY A 38 12.62 4.94 -20.44
CA GLY A 38 12.99 6.34 -20.52
C GLY A 38 12.02 7.16 -21.36
N ASP A 39 12.52 8.21 -21.99
CA ASP A 39 11.71 9.16 -22.78
C ASP A 39 11.19 8.57 -24.10
N VAL A 40 11.72 7.43 -24.54
CA VAL A 40 11.31 6.75 -25.79
C VAL A 40 10.27 5.64 -25.58
N GLY A 41 9.78 5.44 -24.35
CA GLY A 41 8.77 4.45 -24.04
C GLY A 41 9.28 3.29 -23.18
N VAL A 42 8.54 2.17 -23.19
CA VAL A 42 8.84 0.98 -22.41
C VAL A 42 10.08 0.27 -22.99
N ASP A 43 11.07 0.02 -22.15
CA ASP A 43 12.29 -0.74 -22.49
C ASP A 43 12.12 -2.22 -22.10
N HIS A 44 11.72 -2.47 -20.87
CA HIS A 44 11.49 -3.81 -20.34
C HIS A 44 10.48 -3.79 -19.18
N TYR A 45 10.26 -4.95 -18.56
CA TYR A 45 9.41 -5.09 -17.38
C TYR A 45 10.23 -5.57 -16.19
N GLU A 46 9.89 -5.04 -15.01
CA GLU A 46 10.48 -5.46 -13.73
C GLU A 46 9.37 -5.86 -12.75
N ALA A 47 9.59 -6.90 -11.98
CA ALA A 47 8.72 -7.26 -10.87
C ALA A 47 9.09 -6.47 -9.63
N VAL A 48 8.10 -5.86 -8.98
CA VAL A 48 8.26 -5.28 -7.64
C VAL A 48 8.40 -6.41 -6.64
N THR A 49 9.43 -6.37 -5.82
CA THR A 49 9.75 -7.40 -4.81
C THR A 49 9.83 -6.78 -3.42
N VAL A 50 9.44 -7.56 -2.40
CA VAL A 50 9.53 -7.15 -0.99
C VAL A 50 10.26 -8.25 -0.23
N ASN A 51 11.34 -7.87 0.45
CA ASN A 51 12.00 -8.74 1.41
C ASN A 51 11.38 -8.49 2.81
N VAL A 52 10.59 -9.43 3.29
CA VAL A 52 9.90 -9.31 4.59
C VAL A 52 10.84 -9.42 5.79
N GLU A 53 12.06 -9.93 5.61
CA GLU A 53 13.04 -10.08 6.70
C GLU A 53 13.69 -8.75 7.07
N ASP A 54 14.00 -7.90 6.09
CA ASP A 54 14.67 -6.61 6.30
C ASP A 54 13.82 -5.40 5.90
N GLY A 55 12.67 -5.61 5.25
CA GLY A 55 11.76 -4.56 4.79
C GLY A 55 12.23 -3.85 3.52
N SER A 56 13.25 -4.35 2.84
CA SER A 56 13.70 -3.77 1.57
C SER A 56 12.68 -4.02 0.46
N ILE A 57 12.54 -3.03 -0.42
CA ILE A 57 11.75 -3.13 -1.65
C ILE A 57 12.69 -2.95 -2.82
N GLY A 58 12.60 -3.86 -3.79
CA GLY A 58 13.43 -3.87 -4.98
C GLY A 58 12.61 -4.07 -6.24
N ARG A 59 13.33 -4.14 -7.34
CA ARG A 59 12.79 -4.47 -8.66
C ARG A 59 13.70 -5.48 -9.32
N GLU A 60 13.13 -6.51 -9.91
CA GLU A 60 13.87 -7.56 -10.60
C GLU A 60 13.36 -7.69 -12.04
N TYR A 61 14.28 -7.83 -12.98
CA TYR A 61 13.90 -8.09 -14.36
C TYR A 61 12.98 -9.29 -14.48
N VAL A 62 11.90 -9.13 -15.23
CA VAL A 62 10.97 -10.22 -15.51
C VAL A 62 10.77 -10.38 -17.01
N SER A 63 10.98 -11.62 -17.49
CA SER A 63 10.59 -11.98 -18.85
C SER A 63 9.11 -12.28 -18.88
N LEU A 64 8.37 -11.63 -19.79
CA LEU A 64 6.95 -11.92 -20.01
C LEU A 64 6.72 -13.10 -20.96
N VAL A 65 7.76 -13.60 -21.62
CA VAL A 65 7.66 -14.72 -22.57
C VAL A 65 6.99 -15.95 -21.98
N PRO A 66 7.28 -16.36 -20.72
CA PRO A 66 6.60 -17.51 -20.11
C PRO A 66 5.09 -17.31 -19.91
N TYR A 67 4.60 -16.08 -19.92
CA TYR A 67 3.20 -15.75 -19.62
C TYR A 67 2.37 -15.51 -20.88
N PHE A 68 2.99 -15.06 -21.97
CA PHE A 68 2.28 -14.75 -23.23
C PHE A 68 2.27 -15.87 -24.25
N GLY A 69 2.81 -17.04 -23.87
CA GLY A 69 2.62 -18.28 -24.62
C GLY A 69 3.32 -18.36 -25.98
N ILE A 70 4.17 -19.36 -26.14
CA ILE A 70 4.32 -20.12 -27.38
C ILE A 70 3.41 -21.33 -27.19
N GLU A 71 2.65 -21.70 -28.18
CA GLU A 71 1.49 -22.62 -28.18
C GLU A 71 1.67 -24.03 -27.55
N ASP A 72 2.81 -24.38 -26.97
CA ASP A 72 3.15 -25.73 -26.53
C ASP A 72 3.54 -25.87 -25.04
N ALA A 73 3.33 -24.85 -24.20
CA ALA A 73 3.86 -24.92 -22.84
C ALA A 73 2.76 -25.03 -21.76
N ALA A 74 2.51 -26.25 -21.34
CA ALA A 74 1.71 -26.60 -20.17
C ALA A 74 2.36 -26.19 -18.82
N GLU A 75 3.42 -25.38 -18.83
CA GLU A 75 4.21 -24.96 -17.67
C GLU A 75 4.20 -23.44 -17.45
N TYR A 76 3.33 -22.67 -18.14
CA TYR A 76 3.31 -21.23 -18.02
C TYR A 76 2.31 -20.75 -16.98
N GLY A 77 2.71 -19.71 -16.23
CA GLY A 77 1.87 -19.06 -15.25
C GLY A 77 0.70 -18.29 -15.89
N GLU A 78 -0.25 -17.90 -15.06
CA GLU A 78 -1.36 -17.06 -15.47
C GLU A 78 -0.97 -15.59 -15.37
N TYR A 79 -1.59 -14.75 -16.19
CA TYR A 79 -1.42 -13.30 -16.09
C TYR A 79 -2.75 -12.57 -16.18
N ARG A 80 -2.80 -11.40 -15.55
CA ARG A 80 -3.88 -10.43 -15.67
C ARG A 80 -3.30 -9.09 -16.13
N VAL A 81 -3.89 -8.54 -17.19
CA VAL A 81 -3.52 -7.20 -17.66
C VAL A 81 -3.97 -6.16 -16.64
N VAL A 82 -3.09 -5.21 -16.36
CA VAL A 82 -3.38 -4.02 -15.55
C VAL A 82 -3.33 -2.81 -16.47
N GLU A 83 -4.48 -2.21 -16.67
CA GLU A 83 -4.61 -1.02 -17.52
C GLU A 83 -3.90 0.20 -16.88
N PRO A 84 -3.55 1.21 -17.69
CA PRO A 84 -3.00 2.46 -17.19
C PRO A 84 -3.84 3.02 -16.04
N GLY A 85 -3.17 3.38 -14.95
CA GLY A 85 -3.83 3.84 -13.74
C GLY A 85 -4.03 2.80 -12.65
N GLY A 86 -3.98 1.52 -12.98
CA GLY A 86 -4.10 0.43 -12.00
C GLY A 86 -2.78 -0.04 -11.39
N LEU A 87 -1.66 0.15 -12.08
CA LEU A 87 -0.36 -0.40 -11.68
C LEU A 87 0.13 0.09 -10.32
N LEU A 88 -0.03 1.37 -10.05
CA LEU A 88 0.36 1.97 -8.78
C LEU A 88 -0.40 1.33 -7.62
N VAL A 89 -1.68 1.12 -7.79
CA VAL A 89 -2.56 0.50 -6.80
C VAL A 89 -2.22 -0.97 -6.60
N GLU A 90 -1.98 -1.73 -7.67
CA GLU A 90 -1.61 -3.16 -7.58
C GLU A 90 -0.24 -3.34 -6.92
N SER A 91 0.74 -2.49 -7.24
CA SER A 91 2.05 -2.52 -6.58
C SER A 91 1.94 -2.20 -5.08
N ALA A 92 1.14 -1.21 -4.71
CA ALA A 92 0.89 -0.87 -3.32
C ALA A 92 0.19 -2.01 -2.56
N ARG A 93 -0.81 -2.66 -3.17
CA ARG A 93 -1.48 -3.84 -2.62
C ARG A 93 -0.50 -4.98 -2.37
N LEU A 94 0.35 -5.29 -3.35
CA LEU A 94 1.35 -6.35 -3.23
C LEU A 94 2.34 -6.06 -2.09
N VAL A 95 2.87 -4.84 -2.03
CA VAL A 95 3.80 -4.42 -0.96
C VAL A 95 3.14 -4.52 0.40
N ALA A 96 1.93 -4.00 0.58
CA ALA A 96 1.20 -4.08 1.84
C ALA A 96 0.91 -5.53 2.24
N THR A 97 0.49 -6.39 1.29
CA THR A 97 0.20 -7.80 1.54
C THR A 97 1.45 -8.54 2.02
N ALA A 98 2.60 -8.32 1.37
CA ALA A 98 3.85 -8.93 1.77
C ALA A 98 4.35 -8.39 3.13
N ALA A 99 4.31 -7.08 3.33
CA ALA A 99 4.80 -6.44 4.54
C ALA A 99 4.01 -6.84 5.80
N HIS A 100 2.68 -6.98 5.70
CA HIS A 100 1.79 -7.40 6.80
C HIS A 100 1.57 -8.91 6.86
N ALA A 101 2.33 -9.72 6.12
CA ALA A 101 2.18 -11.17 6.11
C ALA A 101 2.28 -11.76 7.53
N GLY A 102 1.30 -12.56 7.93
CA GLY A 102 1.24 -13.19 9.24
C GLY A 102 0.79 -12.28 10.40
N GLN A 103 0.58 -10.99 10.18
CA GLN A 103 -0.01 -10.11 11.18
C GLN A 103 -1.53 -10.33 11.29
N VAL A 104 -2.05 -10.20 12.51
CA VAL A 104 -3.48 -10.27 12.81
C VAL A 104 -3.93 -9.03 13.57
N ASP A 105 -5.18 -8.65 13.38
CA ASP A 105 -5.81 -7.58 14.15
C ASP A 105 -6.23 -8.05 15.55
N LYS A 106 -6.83 -7.14 16.35
CA LYS A 106 -7.32 -7.46 17.69
C LYS A 106 -8.46 -8.48 17.72
N GLY A 107 -9.15 -8.67 16.60
CA GLY A 107 -10.19 -9.69 16.41
C GLY A 107 -9.63 -11.05 16.00
N GLY A 108 -8.34 -11.13 15.62
CA GLY A 108 -7.68 -12.31 15.09
C GLY A 108 -7.81 -12.48 13.58
N ALA A 109 -8.40 -11.52 12.86
CA ALA A 109 -8.46 -11.50 11.41
C ALA A 109 -7.10 -11.08 10.80
N PRO A 110 -6.77 -11.52 9.56
CA PRO A 110 -5.56 -11.05 8.88
C PRO A 110 -5.51 -9.52 8.82
N TYR A 111 -4.39 -8.93 9.28
CA TYR A 111 -4.28 -7.46 9.35
C TYR A 111 -4.47 -6.77 8.01
N ILE A 112 -4.10 -7.43 6.92
CA ILE A 112 -4.23 -6.90 5.55
C ILE A 112 -5.68 -6.50 5.18
N GLU A 113 -6.68 -7.04 5.87
CA GLU A 113 -8.08 -6.65 5.67
C GLU A 113 -8.34 -5.18 6.04
N HIS A 114 -7.54 -4.61 6.97
CA HIS A 114 -7.62 -3.20 7.33
C HIS A 114 -7.13 -2.27 6.20
N PRO A 115 -5.90 -2.38 5.69
CA PRO A 115 -5.47 -1.61 4.52
C PRO A 115 -6.38 -1.81 3.28
N ALA A 116 -6.86 -3.03 3.06
CA ALA A 116 -7.81 -3.31 1.97
C ALA A 116 -9.10 -2.49 2.11
N PHE A 117 -9.70 -2.49 3.31
CA PHE A 117 -10.90 -1.68 3.59
C PHE A 117 -10.63 -0.19 3.35
N VAL A 118 -9.49 0.34 3.85
CA VAL A 118 -9.15 1.76 3.72
C VAL A 118 -9.00 2.14 2.25
N ALA A 119 -8.27 1.34 1.46
CA ALA A 119 -8.08 1.56 0.03
C ALA A 119 -9.41 1.50 -0.75
N ASP A 120 -10.28 0.52 -0.44
CA ASP A 120 -11.59 0.39 -1.06
C ASP A 120 -12.52 1.54 -0.67
N ARG A 121 -12.45 2.01 0.57
CA ARG A 121 -13.22 3.17 1.01
C ARG A 121 -12.78 4.45 0.30
N VAL A 122 -11.47 4.64 0.12
CA VAL A 122 -10.92 5.76 -0.67
C VAL A 122 -11.42 5.69 -2.11
N ARG A 123 -11.37 4.50 -2.75
CA ARG A 123 -11.89 4.29 -4.10
C ARG A 123 -13.39 4.61 -4.19
N TRP A 124 -14.18 4.14 -3.24
CA TRP A 124 -15.62 4.40 -3.21
C TRP A 124 -15.96 5.89 -3.10
N LEU A 125 -15.12 6.68 -2.41
CA LEU A 125 -15.25 8.13 -2.30
C LEU A 125 -14.73 8.88 -3.53
N GLY A 126 -14.28 8.19 -4.58
CA GLY A 126 -13.76 8.79 -5.81
C GLY A 126 -12.32 9.27 -5.71
N GLY A 127 -11.54 8.71 -4.78
CA GLY A 127 -10.11 9.01 -4.66
C GLY A 127 -9.32 8.58 -5.89
N ASP A 128 -8.23 9.32 -6.17
CA ASP A 128 -7.31 9.02 -7.26
C ASP A 128 -6.40 7.82 -6.90
N GLU A 129 -5.61 7.34 -7.88
CA GLU A 129 -4.70 6.20 -7.72
C GLU A 129 -3.68 6.40 -6.60
N VAL A 130 -3.20 7.64 -6.42
CA VAL A 130 -2.26 8.00 -5.36
C VAL A 130 -2.93 7.86 -4.00
N GLU A 131 -4.16 8.32 -3.86
CA GLU A 131 -4.93 8.20 -2.62
C GLU A 131 -5.25 6.72 -2.30
N ILE A 132 -5.63 5.92 -3.31
CA ILE A 132 -5.92 4.48 -3.14
C ILE A 132 -4.65 3.70 -2.79
N ALA A 133 -3.54 3.95 -3.50
CA ALA A 133 -2.24 3.33 -3.19
C ALA A 133 -1.75 3.69 -1.79
N THR A 134 -1.91 4.97 -1.38
CA THR A 134 -1.61 5.40 -0.02
C THR A 134 -2.50 4.69 1.00
N GLY A 135 -3.76 4.42 0.68
CA GLY A 135 -4.67 3.62 1.52
C GLY A 135 -4.14 2.21 1.79
N TRP A 136 -3.53 1.54 0.79
CA TRP A 136 -2.85 0.26 0.99
C TRP A 136 -1.60 0.37 1.88
N LEU A 137 -0.82 1.44 1.74
CA LEU A 137 0.51 1.59 2.34
C LEU A 137 0.52 2.34 3.68
N HIS A 138 -0.61 2.85 4.17
CA HIS A 138 -0.66 3.84 5.25
C HIS A 138 -0.04 3.38 6.57
N ASP A 139 -0.10 2.09 6.88
CA ASP A 139 0.45 1.50 8.09
C ASP A 139 1.77 0.74 7.86
N VAL A 140 2.21 0.59 6.61
CA VAL A 140 3.37 -0.25 6.27
C VAL A 140 4.64 0.23 6.97
N VAL A 141 4.88 1.55 7.05
CA VAL A 141 6.07 2.10 7.70
C VAL A 141 5.96 2.09 9.22
N GLU A 142 4.75 2.28 9.78
CA GLU A 142 4.54 2.30 11.22
C GLU A 142 4.59 0.89 11.83
N ASP A 143 4.02 -0.10 11.14
CA ASP A 143 3.74 -1.43 11.69
C ASP A 143 4.63 -2.55 11.14
N THR A 144 5.55 -2.24 10.22
CA THR A 144 6.45 -3.25 9.61
C THR A 144 7.91 -2.81 9.57
N ARG A 145 8.77 -3.55 8.89
CA ARG A 145 10.18 -3.20 8.69
C ARG A 145 10.43 -2.33 7.47
N VAL A 146 9.42 -2.09 6.65
CA VAL A 146 9.54 -1.26 5.45
C VAL A 146 9.77 0.19 5.84
N SER A 147 10.82 0.81 5.30
CA SER A 147 11.14 2.20 5.55
C SER A 147 10.55 3.12 4.46
N LEU A 148 10.50 4.43 4.76
CA LEU A 148 10.17 5.44 3.74
C LEU A 148 11.15 5.43 2.57
N ASP A 149 12.45 5.21 2.82
CA ASP A 149 13.46 5.11 1.77
C ASP A 149 13.21 3.90 0.86
N ALA A 150 12.79 2.76 1.43
CA ALA A 150 12.41 1.59 0.64
C ALA A 150 11.19 1.88 -0.24
N LEU A 151 10.18 2.59 0.26
CA LEU A 151 9.05 3.04 -0.55
C LEU A 151 9.47 4.02 -1.64
N ALA A 152 10.37 4.96 -1.33
CA ALA A 152 10.85 5.97 -2.27
C ALA A 152 11.65 5.38 -3.45
N ALA A 153 12.22 4.17 -3.29
CA ALA A 153 12.90 3.47 -4.37
C ALA A 153 11.94 3.02 -5.49
N VAL A 154 10.63 2.89 -5.21
CA VAL A 154 9.64 2.36 -6.14
C VAL A 154 8.48 3.32 -6.38
N PHE A 155 7.93 3.93 -5.34
CA PHE A 155 6.70 4.72 -5.42
C PHE A 155 6.94 6.21 -5.73
N PRO A 156 5.97 6.86 -6.42
CA PRO A 156 6.04 8.30 -6.65
C PRO A 156 6.11 9.10 -5.34
N ALA A 157 6.80 10.24 -5.36
CA ALA A 157 6.99 11.12 -4.20
C ALA A 157 5.66 11.47 -3.49
N ARG A 158 4.58 11.73 -4.24
CA ARG A 158 3.25 12.02 -3.67
C ARG A 158 2.71 10.90 -2.77
N VAL A 159 2.99 9.63 -3.07
CA VAL A 159 2.61 8.49 -2.23
C VAL A 159 3.49 8.47 -0.98
N VAL A 160 4.81 8.59 -1.16
CA VAL A 160 5.78 8.53 -0.05
C VAL A 160 5.55 9.65 0.96
N GLU A 161 5.37 10.89 0.48
CA GLU A 161 5.06 12.06 1.32
C GLU A 161 3.75 11.89 2.10
N ALA A 162 2.76 11.26 1.50
CA ALA A 162 1.49 11.01 2.17
C ALA A 162 1.61 9.89 3.22
N VAL A 163 2.36 8.83 2.94
CA VAL A 163 2.67 7.77 3.93
C VAL A 163 3.51 8.34 5.07
N ASP A 164 4.52 9.18 4.78
CA ASP A 164 5.28 9.91 5.79
C ASP A 164 4.37 10.77 6.68
N GLY A 165 3.43 11.48 6.08
CA GLY A 165 2.40 12.24 6.79
C GLY A 165 1.55 11.37 7.71
N LEU A 166 1.26 10.13 7.33
CA LEU A 166 0.44 9.17 8.07
C LEU A 166 1.23 8.42 9.15
N THR A 167 2.55 8.33 9.02
CA THR A 167 3.44 7.69 10.00
C THR A 167 3.64 8.62 11.20
N ARG A 168 3.18 8.22 12.39
CA ARG A 168 3.33 8.99 13.61
C ARG A 168 4.77 8.93 14.10
N ARG A 169 5.31 10.09 14.55
CA ARG A 169 6.67 10.20 15.06
C ARG A 169 6.75 9.69 16.51
N GLU A 170 7.92 9.17 16.90
CA GLU A 170 8.15 8.80 18.29
C GLU A 170 7.99 10.02 19.21
N GLY A 171 7.19 9.86 20.29
CA GLY A 171 6.89 10.93 21.22
C GLY A 171 5.94 12.02 20.73
N GLU A 172 5.48 11.98 19.48
CA GLU A 172 4.56 12.98 18.93
C GLU A 172 3.19 12.90 19.61
N PRO A 173 2.66 14.01 20.18
CA PRO A 173 1.31 14.04 20.71
C PRO A 173 0.27 13.74 19.64
N TYR A 174 -0.76 12.94 19.98
CA TYR A 174 -1.69 12.41 18.97
C TYR A 174 -2.41 13.52 18.17
N PHE A 175 -2.78 14.63 18.78
CA PHE A 175 -3.48 15.70 18.05
C PHE A 175 -2.55 16.57 17.22
N GLU A 176 -1.28 16.73 17.58
CA GLU A 176 -0.27 17.34 16.73
C GLU A 176 -0.01 16.49 15.48
N TYR A 177 0.05 15.17 15.65
CA TYR A 177 0.05 14.23 14.54
C TYR A 177 -1.17 14.40 13.62
N ILE A 178 -2.39 14.49 14.17
CA ILE A 178 -3.63 14.67 13.38
C ILE A 178 -3.63 16.00 12.63
N GLU A 179 -3.13 17.08 13.24
CA GLU A 179 -2.97 18.38 12.57
C GLU A 179 -2.00 18.28 11.39
N ARG A 180 -0.84 17.63 11.58
CA ARG A 180 0.14 17.39 10.54
C ARG A 180 -0.41 16.52 9.40
N VAL A 181 -1.18 15.48 9.70
CA VAL A 181 -1.92 14.70 8.70
C VAL A 181 -2.85 15.60 7.89
N GLY A 182 -3.50 16.56 8.53
CA GLY A 182 -4.41 17.52 7.90
C GLY A 182 -3.76 18.42 6.85
N GLU A 183 -2.44 18.66 6.92
CA GLU A 183 -1.70 19.49 5.97
C GLU A 183 -1.51 18.82 4.60
N ASN A 184 -1.42 17.49 4.56
CA ASN A 184 -1.34 16.74 3.31
C ASN A 184 -2.73 16.24 2.88
N ARG A 185 -3.21 16.67 1.70
CA ARG A 185 -4.54 16.31 1.19
C ARG A 185 -4.75 14.81 1.08
N VAL A 186 -3.75 14.08 0.55
CA VAL A 186 -3.82 12.62 0.37
C VAL A 186 -3.86 11.91 1.72
N ALA A 187 -2.94 12.26 2.63
CA ALA A 187 -2.90 11.70 3.99
C ALA A 187 -4.21 11.97 4.75
N ARG A 188 -4.77 13.16 4.64
CA ARG A 188 -6.04 13.53 5.25
C ARG A 188 -7.20 12.67 4.75
N THR A 189 -7.31 12.45 3.43
CA THR A 189 -8.34 11.58 2.83
C THR A 189 -8.22 10.16 3.37
N VAL A 190 -7.02 9.59 3.35
CA VAL A 190 -6.75 8.24 3.82
C VAL A 190 -7.03 8.10 5.31
N LYS A 191 -6.55 9.04 6.16
CA LYS A 191 -6.78 8.99 7.61
C LYS A 191 -8.25 9.06 8.00
N ARG A 192 -9.05 9.80 7.24
CA ARG A 192 -10.52 9.82 7.45
C ARG A 192 -11.16 8.46 7.18
N CYS A 193 -10.66 7.71 6.17
CA CYS A 193 -11.12 6.36 5.87
C CYS A 193 -10.64 5.35 6.93
N ASP A 194 -9.39 5.46 7.37
CA ASP A 194 -8.83 4.68 8.47
C ASP A 194 -9.62 4.88 9.77
N LEU A 195 -9.86 6.14 10.17
CA LEU A 195 -10.67 6.44 11.36
C LEU A 195 -12.10 5.90 11.25
N ALA A 196 -12.70 5.88 10.05
CA ALA A 196 -14.02 5.31 9.85
C ALA A 196 -14.02 3.79 10.11
N HIS A 197 -12.97 3.07 9.69
CA HIS A 197 -12.82 1.66 9.97
C HIS A 197 -12.53 1.37 11.46
N ASN A 198 -11.67 2.18 12.06
CA ASN A 198 -11.31 2.05 13.47
C ASN A 198 -12.45 2.43 14.45
N LEU A 199 -13.44 3.18 13.99
CA LEU A 199 -14.66 3.51 14.73
C LEU A 199 -15.77 2.44 14.59
N ASP A 200 -15.62 1.49 13.66
CA ASP A 200 -16.58 0.39 13.52
C ASP A 200 -16.36 -0.66 14.62
N THR A 201 -17.16 -0.54 15.67
CA THR A 201 -17.11 -1.43 16.84
C THR A 201 -17.65 -2.83 16.55
N SER A 202 -18.37 -3.05 15.45
CA SER A 202 -18.90 -4.38 15.10
C SER A 202 -17.80 -5.42 14.85
N ARG A 203 -16.59 -4.96 14.53
CA ARG A 203 -15.38 -5.77 14.33
C ARG A 203 -14.69 -6.20 15.63
N LEU A 204 -15.04 -5.59 16.74
CA LEU A 204 -14.46 -5.95 18.04
C LEU A 204 -15.09 -7.23 18.58
N PRO A 205 -14.35 -8.03 19.38
CA PRO A 205 -14.91 -9.18 20.05
C PRO A 205 -16.21 -8.82 20.79
N GLY A 206 -17.25 -9.64 20.61
CA GLY A 206 -18.56 -9.35 21.19
C GLY A 206 -19.37 -8.26 20.47
N GLY A 207 -18.96 -7.80 19.26
CA GLY A 207 -19.70 -6.77 18.50
C GLY A 207 -19.72 -5.40 19.19
N GLY A 208 -18.74 -5.11 20.05
CA GLY A 208 -18.66 -3.84 20.77
C GLY A 208 -19.63 -3.69 21.95
N VAL A 209 -20.23 -4.79 22.42
CA VAL A 209 -21.20 -4.75 23.55
C VAL A 209 -20.50 -4.52 24.89
N ASP A 210 -19.30 -5.09 25.06
CA ASP A 210 -18.51 -5.00 26.30
C ASP A 210 -17.18 -4.27 26.05
N LEU A 211 -17.24 -2.97 25.79
CA LEU A 211 -16.04 -2.15 25.58
C LEU A 211 -15.35 -1.85 26.91
N SER A 212 -14.03 -2.06 26.97
CA SER A 212 -13.21 -1.61 28.09
C SER A 212 -13.16 -0.06 28.13
N GLU A 213 -12.85 0.50 29.32
CA GLU A 213 -12.63 1.96 29.44
C GLU A 213 -11.56 2.47 28.47
N ALA A 214 -10.52 1.68 28.20
CA ALA A 214 -9.47 2.00 27.27
C ALA A 214 -10.01 2.02 25.81
N ASP A 215 -10.91 1.12 25.44
CA ASP A 215 -11.56 1.12 24.14
C ASP A 215 -12.46 2.32 23.95
N VAL A 216 -13.27 2.66 24.96
CA VAL A 216 -14.11 3.87 24.95
C VAL A 216 -13.25 5.12 24.81
N ALA A 217 -12.18 5.26 25.58
CA ALA A 217 -11.27 6.41 25.47
C ALA A 217 -10.61 6.50 24.08
N ARG A 218 -10.26 5.34 23.47
CA ARG A 218 -9.74 5.29 22.11
C ARG A 218 -10.77 5.75 21.09
N LEU A 219 -12.01 5.29 21.16
CA LEU A 219 -13.09 5.67 20.25
C LEU A 219 -13.39 7.17 20.35
N VAL A 220 -13.45 7.72 21.55
CA VAL A 220 -13.65 9.18 21.77
C VAL A 220 -12.51 9.97 21.12
N ARG A 221 -11.27 9.52 21.28
CA ARG A 221 -10.12 10.15 20.62
C ARG A 221 -10.19 10.09 19.11
N TYR A 222 -10.62 8.97 18.53
CA TYR A 222 -10.79 8.80 17.09
C TYR A 222 -11.92 9.65 16.52
N GLU A 223 -13.04 9.75 17.24
CA GLU A 223 -14.15 10.61 16.87
C GLU A 223 -13.72 12.08 16.84
N ARG A 224 -12.98 12.53 17.86
CA ARG A 224 -12.41 13.88 17.88
C ARG A 224 -11.43 14.12 16.72
N ALA A 225 -10.55 13.16 16.43
CA ALA A 225 -9.63 13.27 15.29
C ALA A 225 -10.37 13.37 13.95
N ARG A 226 -11.44 12.59 13.77
CA ARG A 226 -12.30 12.66 12.58
C ARG A 226 -12.90 14.07 12.40
N ASN A 227 -13.36 14.69 13.48
CA ASN A 227 -13.93 16.03 13.47
C ASN A 227 -12.86 17.09 13.12
N VAL A 228 -11.65 17.01 13.69
CA VAL A 228 -10.53 17.87 13.35
C VAL A 228 -10.21 17.79 11.84
N LEU A 229 -10.09 16.58 11.29
CA LEU A 229 -9.80 16.38 9.85
C LEU A 229 -10.98 16.79 8.94
N ALA A 230 -12.18 16.89 9.47
CA ALA A 230 -13.35 17.40 8.75
C ALA A 230 -13.46 18.93 8.79
N GLY A 231 -12.61 19.63 9.55
CA GLY A 231 -12.69 21.07 9.77
C GLY A 231 -13.87 21.49 10.68
N VAL A 232 -14.36 20.56 11.50
CA VAL A 232 -15.40 20.84 12.49
C VAL A 232 -14.74 21.31 13.78
N GLU A 233 -15.09 22.50 14.26
CA GLU A 233 -14.65 22.97 15.58
C GLU A 233 -15.10 21.98 16.66
N VAL A 234 -14.13 21.46 17.41
CA VAL A 234 -14.39 20.58 18.55
C VAL A 234 -14.46 21.46 19.79
N VAL A 235 -15.69 21.74 20.25
CA VAL A 235 -15.94 22.46 21.49
C VAL A 235 -15.65 21.57 22.69
#